data_bfdbf9612920947eb33e78322342c824
#
_entry.id   bfdbf9612920947eb33e78322342c824
#
_cell.length_a   1.000
_cell.length_b   1.000
_cell.length_c   1.000
_cell.angle_alpha   90.00
_cell.angle_beta   90.00
_cell.angle_gamma   90.00
#
_symmetry.space_group_name_H-M   'P 1'
#
loop_
_entity.id
_entity.type
_entity.pdbx_description
1 polymer ?
#
loop_
_entity_poly.entity_id
_entity_poly.type
_entity_poly.pdbx_seq_one_letter_code
_entity_poly.pdbx_strand_id
1 'polypeptide(L)'
;RINIYRHYYAVEVLEAEHNILAFLRQETAMDILTYLMDHQRSTQSDIINFKGFSAPTISWHMSRLEEAGLVSSIKDGRTVRYSIVNMQSMSDALKTYHPNVWDKMLSRFADLFLQMASKTEEEDADV
;
A
#
# COMPACT_ATOMS: atom_id res chain seq x y z
N ARG A 1 -28.40 5.95 20.45
CA ARG A 1 -26.99 5.63 20.72
C ARG A 1 -26.35 4.83 19.58
N ILE A 2 -27.02 3.81 19.12
CA ILE A 2 -26.54 2.98 18.01
C ILE A 2 -26.37 3.83 16.73
N ASN A 3 -27.31 4.75 16.49
CA ASN A 3 -27.26 5.63 15.32
C ASN A 3 -26.09 6.61 15.37
N ILE A 4 -25.78 7.14 16.56
CA ILE A 4 -24.65 8.04 16.76
C ILE A 4 -23.33 7.30 16.49
N TYR A 5 -23.20 6.07 16.96
CA TYR A 5 -22.03 5.26 16.77
C TYR A 5 -21.78 4.95 15.29
N ARG A 6 -22.84 4.59 14.55
CA ARG A 6 -22.80 4.36 13.11
C ARG A 6 -22.43 5.62 12.33
N HIS A 7 -22.92 6.77 12.79
CA HIS A 7 -22.62 8.04 12.15
C HIS A 7 -21.14 8.38 12.26
N TYR A 8 -20.53 8.23 13.43
CA TYR A 8 -19.10 8.45 13.61
C TYR A 8 -18.26 7.52 12.75
N TYR A 9 -18.61 6.25 12.72
CA TYR A 9 -17.91 5.27 11.90
C TYR A 9 -17.99 5.63 10.41
N ALA A 10 -19.15 6.02 9.92
CA ALA A 10 -19.34 6.42 8.54
C ALA A 10 -18.52 7.67 8.18
N VAL A 11 -18.45 8.65 9.08
CA VAL A 11 -17.65 9.86 8.88
C VAL A 11 -16.15 9.52 8.79
N GLU A 12 -15.64 8.68 9.69
CA GLU A 12 -14.24 8.23 9.65
C GLU A 12 -13.89 7.52 8.35
N VAL A 13 -14.77 6.62 7.88
CA VAL A 13 -14.58 5.90 6.62
C VAL A 13 -14.57 6.86 5.43
N LEU A 14 -15.48 7.84 5.42
CA LEU A 14 -15.56 8.84 4.35
C LEU A 14 -14.33 9.75 4.33
N GLU A 15 -13.81 10.15 5.49
CA GLU A 15 -12.58 10.93 5.58
C GLU A 15 -11.38 10.14 5.09
N ALA A 16 -11.27 8.87 5.46
CA ALA A 16 -10.20 7.99 5.02
C ALA A 16 -10.24 7.81 3.49
N GLU A 17 -11.40 7.57 2.91
CA GLU A 17 -11.57 7.47 1.46
C GLU A 17 -11.20 8.77 0.76
N HIS A 18 -11.60 9.89 1.31
CA HIS A 18 -11.29 11.20 0.74
C HIS A 18 -9.78 11.45 0.73
N ASN A 19 -9.09 11.12 1.81
CA ASN A 19 -7.64 11.24 1.90
C ASN A 19 -6.94 10.35 0.88
N ILE A 20 -7.37 9.10 0.76
CA ILE A 20 -6.83 8.16 -0.21
C ILE A 20 -6.98 8.71 -1.63
N LEU A 21 -8.16 9.20 -2.00
CA LEU A 21 -8.43 9.74 -3.32
C LEU A 21 -7.55 10.94 -3.65
N ALA A 22 -7.36 11.83 -2.68
CA ALA A 22 -6.52 13.01 -2.86
C ALA A 22 -5.08 12.61 -3.19
N PHE A 23 -4.55 11.60 -2.53
CA PHE A 23 -3.18 11.11 -2.79
C PHE A 23 -3.09 10.29 -4.06
N LEU A 24 -4.10 9.51 -4.40
CA LEU A 24 -4.09 8.71 -5.64
C LEU A 24 -4.15 9.56 -6.91
N ARG A 25 -4.51 10.83 -6.81
CA ARG A 25 -4.43 11.77 -7.93
C ARG A 25 -3.01 12.23 -8.24
N GLN A 26 -2.12 12.09 -7.29
CA GLN A 26 -0.70 12.46 -7.45
C GLN A 26 0.08 11.23 -7.90
N GLU A 27 0.75 11.32 -9.03
CA GLU A 27 1.46 10.19 -9.62
C GLU A 27 2.52 9.59 -8.68
N THR A 28 3.35 10.44 -8.08
CA THR A 28 4.40 9.98 -7.17
C THR A 28 3.82 9.31 -5.93
N ALA A 29 2.79 9.90 -5.34
CA ALA A 29 2.12 9.32 -4.17
C ALA A 29 1.47 7.98 -4.53
N MET A 30 0.83 7.89 -5.69
CA MET A 30 0.23 6.64 -6.17
C MET A 30 1.30 5.56 -6.37
N ASP A 31 2.44 5.91 -6.95
CA ASP A 31 3.56 4.99 -7.14
C ASP A 31 4.09 4.45 -5.80
N ILE A 32 4.24 5.32 -4.81
CA ILE A 32 4.68 4.92 -3.48
C ILE A 32 3.68 3.98 -2.82
N LEU A 33 2.40 4.35 -2.86
CA LEU A 33 1.34 3.56 -2.22
C LEU A 33 1.20 2.18 -2.87
N THR A 34 1.23 2.10 -4.20
CA THR A 34 1.14 0.82 -4.91
C THR A 34 2.38 -0.05 -4.65
N TYR A 35 3.55 0.56 -4.59
CA TYR A 35 4.78 -0.16 -4.22
C TYR A 35 4.67 -0.76 -2.82
N LEU A 36 4.19 0.02 -1.84
CA LEU A 36 4.03 -0.45 -0.47
C LEU A 36 2.97 -1.54 -0.34
N MET A 37 1.93 -1.51 -1.17
CA MET A 37 0.93 -2.59 -1.20
C MET A 37 1.55 -3.92 -1.63
N ASP A 38 2.45 -3.89 -2.61
CA ASP A 38 3.18 -5.07 -3.08
C ASP A 38 4.33 -5.46 -2.14
N HIS A 39 4.92 -4.50 -1.46
CA HIS A 39 6.13 -4.67 -0.65
C HIS A 39 5.94 -4.03 0.72
N GLN A 40 5.18 -4.68 1.58
CA GLN A 40 4.97 -4.23 2.95
C GLN A 40 6.28 -4.25 3.73
N ARG A 41 6.40 -3.32 4.67
CA ARG A 41 7.60 -3.19 5.51
C ARG A 41 8.85 -2.81 4.74
N SER A 42 8.70 -1.98 3.72
CA SER A 42 9.80 -1.45 2.93
C SER A 42 10.49 -0.28 3.64
N THR A 43 11.78 -0.14 3.41
CA THR A 43 12.56 1.02 3.87
C THR A 43 12.41 2.16 2.87
N GLN A 44 12.81 3.36 3.29
CA GLN A 44 12.87 4.51 2.40
C GLN A 44 13.82 4.27 1.21
N SER A 45 14.94 3.60 1.47
CA SER A 45 15.90 3.21 0.42
C SER A 45 15.28 2.29 -0.63
N ASP A 46 14.46 1.34 -0.20
CA ASP A 46 13.75 0.44 -1.12
C ASP A 46 12.84 1.22 -2.07
N ILE A 47 12.11 2.21 -1.53
CA ILE A 47 11.20 3.04 -2.31
C ILE A 47 11.98 3.91 -3.30
N ILE A 48 13.09 4.50 -2.86
CA ILE A 48 13.97 5.32 -3.70
C ILE A 48 14.46 4.49 -4.89
N ASN A 49 14.91 3.28 -4.64
CA ASN A 49 15.47 2.40 -5.67
C ASN A 49 14.42 1.89 -6.66
N PHE A 50 13.16 1.87 -6.27
CA PHE A 50 12.06 1.40 -7.12
C PHE A 50 11.94 2.19 -8.44
N LYS A 51 11.98 3.53 -8.38
CA LYS A 51 11.87 4.39 -9.56
C LYS A 51 12.95 5.46 -9.66
N GLY A 52 13.95 5.40 -8.81
CA GLY A 52 15.01 6.41 -8.83
C GLY A 52 14.58 7.76 -8.33
N PHE A 53 13.66 7.83 -7.39
CA PHE A 53 13.27 9.07 -6.75
C PHE A 53 14.41 9.61 -5.90
N SER A 54 14.46 10.94 -5.71
CA SER A 54 15.43 11.53 -4.79
C SER A 54 15.00 11.30 -3.34
N ALA A 55 15.99 11.22 -2.43
CA ALA A 55 15.73 11.01 -1.02
C ALA A 55 14.83 12.11 -0.41
N PRO A 56 15.05 13.42 -0.69
CA PRO A 56 14.17 14.46 -0.18
C PRO A 56 12.72 14.33 -0.68
N THR A 57 12.53 13.93 -1.94
CA THR A 57 11.20 13.72 -2.52
C THR A 57 10.44 12.63 -1.78
N ILE A 58 11.08 11.49 -1.56
CA ILE A 58 10.46 10.37 -0.85
C ILE A 58 10.19 10.75 0.61
N SER A 59 11.14 11.38 1.28
CA SER A 59 10.98 11.84 2.67
C SER A 59 9.77 12.77 2.82
N TRP A 60 9.62 13.70 1.91
CA TRP A 60 8.49 14.64 1.89
C TRP A 60 7.15 13.92 1.71
N HIS A 61 7.06 13.02 0.73
CA HIS A 61 5.85 12.24 0.47
C HIS A 61 5.51 11.31 1.63
N MET A 62 6.50 10.63 2.19
CA MET A 62 6.28 9.70 3.31
C MET A 62 5.73 10.43 4.54
N SER A 63 6.27 11.61 4.84
CA SER A 63 5.76 12.44 5.95
C SER A 63 4.30 12.81 5.75
N ARG A 64 3.92 13.19 4.54
CA ARG A 64 2.54 13.55 4.22
C ARG A 64 1.60 12.35 4.27
N LEU A 65 2.03 11.21 3.75
CA LEU A 65 1.24 9.98 3.78
C LEU A 65 1.03 9.47 5.21
N GLU A 66 2.07 9.56 6.03
CA GLU A 66 2.01 9.18 7.44
C GLU A 66 1.08 10.12 8.22
N GLU A 67 1.19 11.41 7.99
CA GLU A 67 0.35 12.44 8.60
C GLU A 67 -1.12 12.26 8.23
N ALA A 68 -1.40 11.86 6.99
CA ALA A 68 -2.76 11.57 6.52
C ALA A 68 -3.31 10.23 7.03
N GLY A 69 -2.49 9.42 7.71
CA GLY A 69 -2.91 8.14 8.26
C GLY A 69 -2.98 7.00 7.25
N LEU A 70 -2.38 7.15 6.07
CA LEU A 70 -2.38 6.12 5.02
C LEU A 70 -1.23 5.13 5.16
N VAL A 71 -0.14 5.57 5.76
CA VAL A 71 1.08 4.80 5.94
C VAL A 71 1.49 4.88 7.40
N SER A 72 1.99 3.77 7.94
CA SER A 72 2.58 3.74 9.29
C SER A 72 4.05 3.37 9.21
N SER A 73 4.83 3.80 10.19
CA SER A 73 6.24 3.46 10.30
C SER A 73 6.51 2.65 11.55
N ILE A 74 7.40 1.66 11.42
CA ILE A 74 7.86 0.84 12.53
C ILE A 74 9.37 0.90 12.53
N LYS A 75 9.95 1.18 13.69
CA LYS A 75 11.39 1.19 13.87
C LYS A 75 11.88 -0.24 14.10
N ASP A 76 12.76 -0.69 13.22
CA ASP A 76 13.37 -2.03 13.27
C ASP A 76 14.90 -1.85 13.41
N GLY A 77 15.38 -1.80 14.65
CA GLY A 77 16.77 -1.48 14.94
C GLY A 77 17.09 -0.03 14.54
N ARG A 78 18.01 0.15 13.61
CA ARG A 78 18.37 1.47 13.06
C ARG A 78 17.56 1.84 11.83
N THR A 79 16.74 0.93 11.35
CA THR A 79 15.99 1.06 10.11
C THR A 79 14.52 1.37 10.41
N VAL A 80 13.93 2.26 9.63
CA VAL A 80 12.49 2.55 9.69
C VAL A 80 11.83 1.87 8.50
N ARG A 81 10.78 1.10 8.76
CA ARG A 81 10.02 0.39 7.74
C ARG A 81 8.60 0.91 7.67
N TYR A 82 8.10 1.07 6.47
CA TYR A 82 6.79 1.64 6.20
C TYR A 82 5.82 0.58 5.70
N SER A 83 4.58 0.70 6.09
CA SER A 83 3.49 -0.22 5.70
C SER A 83 2.20 0.55 5.49
N ILE A 84 1.31 0.01 4.67
CA ILE A 84 -0.04 0.55 4.48
C ILE A 84 -0.85 0.28 5.75
N VAL A 85 -1.52 1.32 6.26
CA VAL A 85 -2.34 1.21 7.48
C VAL A 85 -3.55 0.31 7.26
N ASN A 86 -4.27 0.50 6.16
CA ASN A 86 -5.47 -0.25 5.86
C ASN A 86 -5.47 -0.72 4.40
N MET A 87 -5.03 -1.96 4.20
CA MET A 87 -4.94 -2.58 2.87
C MET A 87 -6.31 -2.68 2.20
N GLN A 88 -7.36 -2.96 2.97
CA GLN A 88 -8.71 -3.11 2.42
C GLN A 88 -9.21 -1.80 1.82
N SER A 89 -9.09 -0.71 2.55
CA SER A 89 -9.50 0.62 2.08
C SER A 89 -8.71 1.05 0.85
N MET A 90 -7.40 0.79 0.85
CA MET A 90 -6.53 1.12 -0.29
C MET A 90 -6.90 0.29 -1.51
N SER A 91 -7.12 -1.01 -1.35
CA SER A 91 -7.54 -1.92 -2.42
C SER A 91 -8.88 -1.50 -3.02
N ASP A 92 -9.85 -1.17 -2.18
CA ASP A 92 -11.17 -0.75 -2.61
C ASP A 92 -11.10 0.56 -3.41
N ALA A 93 -10.28 1.51 -2.96
CA ALA A 93 -10.08 2.77 -3.67
C ALA A 93 -9.45 2.56 -5.05
N LEU A 94 -8.43 1.70 -5.15
CA LEU A 94 -7.80 1.38 -6.43
C LEU A 94 -8.75 0.68 -7.39
N LYS A 95 -9.52 -0.30 -6.91
CA LYS A 95 -10.51 -1.00 -7.72
C LYS A 95 -11.52 -0.03 -8.32
N THR A 96 -11.97 0.93 -7.54
CA THR A 96 -13.02 1.86 -7.92
C THR A 96 -12.51 2.97 -8.84
N TYR A 97 -11.37 3.56 -8.53
CA TYR A 97 -10.90 4.79 -9.18
C TYR A 97 -9.72 4.58 -10.12
N HIS A 98 -8.97 3.50 -9.97
CA HIS A 98 -7.83 3.17 -10.82
C HIS A 98 -7.82 1.67 -11.17
N PRO A 99 -8.87 1.17 -11.86
CA PRO A 99 -9.00 -0.26 -12.12
C PRO A 99 -7.83 -0.85 -12.92
N ASN A 100 -7.24 -0.08 -13.82
CA ASN A 100 -6.09 -0.54 -14.61
C ASN A 100 -4.86 -0.80 -13.74
N VAL A 101 -4.62 0.06 -12.77
CA VAL A 101 -3.53 -0.11 -11.80
C VAL A 101 -3.79 -1.33 -10.93
N TRP A 102 -5.03 -1.49 -10.47
CA TRP A 102 -5.44 -2.63 -9.68
C TRP A 102 -5.27 -3.95 -10.44
N ASP A 103 -5.67 -4.00 -11.70
CA ASP A 103 -5.53 -5.19 -12.55
C ASP A 103 -4.07 -5.59 -12.73
N LYS A 104 -3.18 -4.62 -12.91
CA LYS A 104 -1.74 -4.87 -13.02
C LYS A 104 -1.17 -5.45 -11.72
N MET A 105 -1.62 -4.94 -10.59
CA MET A 105 -1.19 -5.44 -9.28
C MET A 105 -1.67 -6.87 -9.05
N LEU A 106 -2.92 -7.17 -9.41
CA LEU A 106 -3.48 -8.51 -9.32
C LEU A 106 -2.72 -9.50 -10.19
N SER A 107 -2.35 -9.11 -11.41
CA SER A 107 -1.57 -9.96 -12.32
C SER A 107 -0.22 -10.34 -11.71
N ARG A 108 0.48 -9.36 -11.15
CA ARG A 108 1.77 -9.62 -10.47
C ARG A 108 1.60 -10.54 -9.27
N PHE A 109 0.55 -10.32 -8.48
CA PHE A 109 0.25 -11.15 -7.31
C PHE A 109 -0.10 -12.58 -7.72
N ALA A 110 -0.90 -12.75 -8.77
CA ALA A 110 -1.28 -14.06 -9.28
C ALA A 110 -0.05 -14.83 -9.80
N ASP A 111 0.84 -14.15 -10.54
CA ASP A 111 2.09 -14.74 -11.03
C ASP A 111 2.96 -15.22 -9.87
N LEU A 112 3.12 -14.40 -8.85
CA LEU A 112 3.89 -14.75 -7.66
C LEU A 112 3.28 -15.96 -6.94
N PHE A 113 1.96 -15.99 -6.80
CA PHE A 113 1.24 -17.09 -6.17
C PHE A 113 1.42 -18.39 -6.95
N LEU A 114 1.34 -18.33 -8.27
CA LEU A 114 1.56 -19.49 -9.14
C LEU A 114 2.99 -20.03 -9.04
N GLN A 115 3.97 -19.16 -8.96
CA GLN A 115 5.36 -19.55 -8.76
C GLN A 115 5.57 -20.26 -7.42
N MET A 116 4.94 -19.76 -6.36
CA MET A 116 5.00 -20.38 -5.03
C MET A 116 4.31 -21.74 -5.02
N ALA A 117 3.15 -21.86 -5.66
CA ALA A 117 2.42 -23.12 -5.79
C ALA A 117 3.21 -24.16 -6.59
N SER A 118 3.84 -23.74 -7.69
CA SER A 118 4.72 -24.59 -8.50
C SER A 118 5.91 -25.13 -7.70
N LYS A 119 6.55 -24.28 -6.90
CA LYS A 119 7.66 -24.69 -6.02
C LYS A 119 7.23 -25.72 -5.00
N THR A 120 6.05 -25.54 -4.42
CA THR A 120 5.49 -26.47 -3.44
C THR A 120 5.20 -27.83 -4.07
N GLU A 121 4.67 -27.84 -5.29
CA GLU A 121 4.43 -29.10 -6.03
C GLU A 121 5.74 -29.81 -6.38
N GLU A 122 6.77 -29.09 -6.77
CA GLU A 122 8.10 -29.66 -7.05
C GLU A 122 8.73 -30.25 -5.79
N GLU A 123 8.61 -29.58 -4.66
CA GLU A 123 9.09 -30.09 -3.37
C GLU A 123 8.36 -31.35 -2.95
N ASP A 124 7.03 -31.40 -3.13
CA ASP A 124 6.22 -32.57 -2.83
C ASP A 124 6.52 -33.75 -3.78
N ALA A 125 6.88 -33.44 -5.04
CA ALA A 125 7.21 -34.45 -6.03
C ALA A 125 8.57 -35.13 -5.74
N ASP A 126 9.50 -34.42 -5.09
CA ASP A 126 10.82 -34.94 -4.71
C ASP A 126 10.79 -35.81 -3.46
N VAL A 127 9.66 -35.88 -2.77
CA VAL A 127 9.45 -36.73 -1.61
C VAL A 127 8.81 -38.06 -1.99
#